data_7ae259d19f1195a8a94e725b0f065939
#
_entry.id   7ae259d19f1195a8a94e725b0f065939
#
_cell.length_a   1.000
_cell.length_b   1.000
_cell.length_c   1.000
_cell.angle_alpha   90.00
_cell.angle_beta   90.00
_cell.angle_gamma   90.00
#
_symmetry.space_group_name_H-M   'P 1'
#
loop_
_entity.id
_entity.type
_entity.pdbx_description
1 polymer ?
#
loop_
_entity_poly.entity_id
_entity_poly.type
_entity_poly.pdbx_seq_one_letter_code
_entity_poly.pdbx_strand_id
1 'polypeptide(L)'
;MQIMIHATPGRMWYVTGYLVPELRRQGAESIAVWCDNEGLGNLQSCRASLASLEMNGDTWHLQDDVLPSADFVKTARTMEAFSGVVCGFVSEVAGPDANLTGAQRGADLWYSFPCIRIPDGRARAFAAWIRDGGDKGDEAADFIRKGNGDDWFFKRFMEMYHADETVWHCKPCMVEHVDFFLGGSIVTPWRGYWARAAWWDDENRVQELKKWVKTHRP
;
A
#
# COMPACT_ATOMS: atom_id res chain seq x y z
N MET A 1 1.90 -2.24 16.79
CA MET A 1 1.88 -1.83 15.36
C MET A 1 3.08 -2.41 14.65
N GLN A 2 2.85 -3.07 13.56
CA GLN A 2 3.88 -3.64 12.70
C GLN A 2 3.76 -3.01 11.31
N ILE A 3 4.88 -2.70 10.67
CA ILE A 3 4.94 -2.12 9.33
C ILE A 3 5.72 -3.07 8.44
N MET A 4 5.14 -3.46 7.31
CA MET A 4 5.80 -4.15 6.21
C MET A 4 5.97 -3.19 5.04
N ILE A 5 7.18 -3.04 4.56
CA ILE A 5 7.46 -2.31 3.32
C ILE A 5 7.73 -3.34 2.22
N HIS A 6 6.90 -3.31 1.20
CA HIS A 6 7.06 -4.09 -0.02
C HIS A 6 7.86 -3.26 -1.03
N ALA A 7 9.05 -3.73 -1.37
CA ALA A 7 10.03 -2.96 -2.11
C ALA A 7 10.53 -3.69 -3.36
N THR A 8 11.06 -2.90 -4.29
CA THR A 8 11.79 -3.36 -5.47
C THR A 8 13.27 -2.97 -5.36
N PRO A 9 14.20 -3.73 -5.98
CA PRO A 9 15.63 -3.41 -5.92
C PRO A 9 15.96 -1.99 -6.36
N GLY A 10 15.28 -1.49 -7.41
CA GLY A 10 15.52 -0.15 -7.95
C GLY A 10 15.14 0.99 -7.01
N ARG A 11 14.35 0.72 -5.96
CA ARG A 11 13.92 1.73 -4.98
C ARG A 11 14.48 1.52 -3.58
N MET A 12 15.31 0.49 -3.38
CA MET A 12 15.92 0.23 -2.07
C MET A 12 16.73 1.40 -1.52
N TRP A 13 17.35 2.21 -2.38
CA TRP A 13 18.03 3.44 -1.98
C TRP A 13 17.10 4.44 -1.26
N TYR A 14 15.85 4.58 -1.75
CA TYR A 14 14.84 5.40 -1.12
C TYR A 14 14.31 4.77 0.16
N VAL A 15 14.00 3.47 0.12
CA VAL A 15 13.48 2.73 1.29
C VAL A 15 14.46 2.82 2.46
N THR A 16 15.74 2.52 2.21
CA THR A 16 16.76 2.50 3.28
C THR A 16 17.29 3.88 3.65
N GLY A 17 17.34 4.83 2.70
CA GLY A 17 17.87 6.16 2.92
C GLY A 17 16.86 7.18 3.43
N TYR A 18 15.57 6.98 3.16
CA TYR A 18 14.52 7.93 3.51
C TYR A 18 13.34 7.30 4.28
N LEU A 19 12.65 6.33 3.66
CA LEU A 19 11.36 5.84 4.17
C LEU A 19 11.49 5.19 5.56
N VAL A 20 12.40 4.23 5.71
CA VAL A 20 12.65 3.56 7.00
C VAL A 20 13.17 4.53 8.06
N PRO A 21 14.19 5.38 7.79
CA PRO A 21 14.60 6.42 8.73
C PRO A 21 13.48 7.34 9.18
N GLU A 22 12.61 7.76 8.26
CA GLU A 22 11.50 8.65 8.59
C GLU A 22 10.47 7.95 9.50
N LEU A 23 10.07 6.72 9.18
CA LEU A 23 9.17 5.95 10.04
C LEU A 23 9.77 5.70 11.43
N ARG A 24 11.08 5.42 11.51
CA ARG A 24 11.82 5.30 12.79
C ARG A 24 11.82 6.59 13.57
N ARG A 25 12.07 7.73 12.89
CA ARG A 25 12.03 9.08 13.51
C ARG A 25 10.65 9.37 14.12
N GLN A 26 9.57 8.89 13.51
CA GLN A 26 8.21 9.00 14.01
C GLN A 26 7.88 8.00 15.15
N GLY A 27 8.81 7.10 15.50
CA GLY A 27 8.64 6.14 16.59
C GLY A 27 8.08 4.78 16.18
N ALA A 28 8.22 4.38 14.92
CA ALA A 28 7.92 3.01 14.50
C ALA A 28 9.00 2.04 15.02
N GLU A 29 8.59 1.05 15.80
CA GLU A 29 9.50 0.10 16.44
C GLU A 29 9.72 -1.17 15.61
N SER A 30 8.65 -1.65 14.96
CA SER A 30 8.66 -2.87 14.15
C SER A 30 8.47 -2.54 12.68
N ILE A 31 9.56 -2.58 11.91
CA ILE A 31 9.57 -2.37 10.47
C ILE A 31 10.30 -3.55 9.82
N ALA A 32 9.61 -4.26 8.94
CA ALA A 32 10.17 -5.25 8.06
C ALA A 32 10.20 -4.71 6.62
N VAL A 33 11.24 -5.03 5.88
CA VAL A 33 11.34 -4.70 4.45
C VAL A 33 11.49 -6.01 3.68
N TRP A 34 10.58 -6.23 2.76
CA TRP A 34 10.66 -7.33 1.81
C TRP A 34 10.99 -6.76 0.42
N CYS A 35 12.03 -7.27 -0.22
CA CYS A 35 12.50 -6.80 -1.53
C CYS A 35 12.31 -7.89 -2.59
N ASP A 36 11.65 -7.56 -3.70
CA ASP A 36 11.47 -8.45 -4.85
C ASP A 36 12.77 -8.56 -5.68
N ASN A 37 13.72 -9.31 -5.18
CA ASN A 37 14.99 -9.55 -5.88
C ASN A 37 14.87 -10.50 -7.08
N GLU A 38 13.74 -11.21 -7.19
CA GLU A 38 13.51 -12.22 -8.23
C GLU A 38 12.70 -11.68 -9.41
N GLY A 39 12.08 -10.48 -9.26
CA GLY A 39 11.25 -9.89 -10.30
C GLY A 39 9.93 -10.63 -10.50
N LEU A 40 9.27 -11.04 -9.43
CA LEU A 40 8.03 -11.84 -9.44
C LEU A 40 6.84 -11.11 -10.05
N GLY A 41 6.94 -9.78 -10.18
CA GLY A 41 5.82 -8.92 -10.58
C GLY A 41 4.87 -8.61 -9.43
N ASN A 42 4.03 -7.58 -9.61
CA ASN A 42 3.29 -6.94 -8.52
C ASN A 42 2.52 -7.92 -7.63
N LEU A 43 1.64 -8.75 -8.19
CA LEU A 43 0.79 -9.65 -7.40
C LEU A 43 1.60 -10.73 -6.65
N GLN A 44 2.53 -11.40 -7.35
CA GLN A 44 3.30 -12.49 -6.74
C GLN A 44 4.31 -11.96 -5.72
N SER A 45 4.85 -10.79 -5.97
CA SER A 45 5.71 -10.05 -5.08
C SER A 45 4.95 -9.63 -3.81
N CYS A 46 3.75 -9.06 -3.94
CA CYS A 46 2.86 -8.77 -2.81
C CYS A 46 2.52 -10.04 -2.01
N ARG A 47 2.12 -11.12 -2.69
CA ARG A 47 1.87 -12.42 -2.04
C ARG A 47 3.07 -12.90 -1.23
N ALA A 48 4.26 -12.85 -1.82
CA ALA A 48 5.48 -13.31 -1.15
C ALA A 48 5.81 -12.44 0.07
N SER A 49 5.67 -11.12 -0.04
CA SER A 49 5.86 -10.19 1.09
C SER A 49 4.90 -10.49 2.24
N LEU A 50 3.61 -10.68 1.94
CA LEU A 50 2.59 -10.98 2.94
C LEU A 50 2.76 -12.39 3.55
N ALA A 51 3.24 -13.37 2.77
CA ALA A 51 3.52 -14.72 3.26
C ALA A 51 4.79 -14.78 4.13
N SER A 52 5.76 -13.88 3.91
CA SER A 52 7.02 -13.84 4.66
C SER A 52 6.86 -13.32 6.09
N LEU A 53 5.70 -12.78 6.41
CA LEU A 53 5.45 -12.18 7.71
C LEU A 53 5.25 -13.24 8.79
N GLU A 54 6.20 -13.36 9.70
CA GLU A 54 5.98 -13.95 11.01
C GLU A 54 5.12 -13.00 11.87
N MET A 55 3.89 -12.72 11.40
CA MET A 55 3.06 -11.70 12.00
C MET A 55 2.05 -12.29 12.96
N ASN A 56 2.13 -11.81 14.17
CA ASN A 56 1.05 -11.88 15.15
C ASN A 56 0.49 -10.46 15.28
N GLY A 57 -0.68 -10.22 14.73
CA GLY A 57 -1.37 -8.94 14.82
C GLY A 57 -1.54 -8.20 13.49
N ASP A 58 -2.18 -7.06 13.59
CA ASP A 58 -2.47 -6.19 12.44
C ASP A 58 -1.20 -5.58 11.85
N THR A 59 -1.17 -5.48 10.53
CA THR A 59 -0.02 -4.95 9.80
C THR A 59 -0.39 -3.81 8.89
N TRP A 60 0.42 -2.77 8.96
CA TRP A 60 0.47 -1.75 7.93
C TRP A 60 1.39 -2.22 6.79
N HIS A 61 0.81 -2.48 5.64
CA HIS A 61 1.54 -2.73 4.40
C HIS A 61 1.74 -1.41 3.67
N LEU A 62 2.99 -1.10 3.32
CA LEU A 62 3.38 0.06 2.54
C LEU A 62 4.10 -0.38 1.26
N GLN A 63 3.84 0.28 0.14
CA GLN A 63 4.68 0.16 -1.04
C GLN A 63 5.92 1.06 -0.94
N ASP A 64 6.92 0.80 -1.76
CA ASP A 64 8.22 1.49 -1.73
C ASP A 64 8.22 2.89 -2.36
N ASP A 65 7.07 3.37 -2.80
CA ASP A 65 6.87 4.65 -3.47
C ASP A 65 5.91 5.58 -2.74
N VAL A 66 5.85 5.46 -1.43
CA VAL A 66 5.02 6.32 -0.59
C VAL A 66 5.86 7.29 0.24
N LEU A 67 5.31 8.49 0.42
CA LEU A 67 5.79 9.48 1.37
C LEU A 67 4.84 9.50 2.57
N PRO A 68 5.23 9.08 3.77
CA PRO A 68 4.38 9.11 4.95
C PRO A 68 4.13 10.57 5.41
N SER A 69 2.94 10.86 5.91
CA SER A 69 2.61 12.13 6.58
C SER A 69 3.50 12.35 7.81
N ALA A 70 3.56 13.59 8.31
CA ALA A 70 4.41 13.94 9.44
C ALA A 70 4.05 13.18 10.73
N ASP A 71 2.81 12.75 10.86
CA ASP A 71 2.26 12.04 12.02
C ASP A 71 1.74 10.63 11.68
N PHE A 72 2.24 10.03 10.60
CA PHE A 72 1.83 8.71 10.13
C PHE A 72 1.77 7.67 11.25
N VAL A 73 2.84 7.54 12.05
CA VAL A 73 2.91 6.53 13.11
C VAL A 73 1.91 6.80 14.24
N LYS A 74 1.69 8.06 14.58
CA LYS A 74 0.67 8.45 15.56
C LYS A 74 -0.73 8.10 15.07
N THR A 75 -1.05 8.44 13.84
CA THR A 75 -2.34 8.14 13.20
C THR A 75 -2.54 6.63 13.09
N ALA A 76 -1.52 5.89 12.64
CA ALA A 76 -1.56 4.44 12.51
C ALA A 76 -1.89 3.75 13.85
N ARG A 77 -1.29 4.20 14.96
CA ARG A 77 -1.61 3.70 16.30
C ARG A 77 -3.06 3.99 16.71
N THR A 78 -3.58 5.16 16.34
CA THR A 78 -5.00 5.48 16.60
C THR A 78 -5.93 4.53 15.83
N MET A 79 -5.55 4.16 14.61
CA MET A 79 -6.33 3.25 13.76
C MET A 79 -6.32 1.80 14.25
N GLU A 80 -5.44 1.40 15.17
CA GLU A 80 -5.46 0.07 15.79
C GLU A 80 -6.75 -0.21 16.57
N ALA A 81 -7.46 0.83 17.01
CA ALA A 81 -8.75 0.69 17.68
C ALA A 81 -9.90 0.32 16.74
N PHE A 82 -9.72 0.41 15.43
CA PHE A 82 -10.75 0.12 14.44
C PHE A 82 -10.68 -1.34 14.02
N SER A 83 -11.85 -2.00 13.94
CA SER A 83 -11.96 -3.33 13.33
C SER A 83 -11.96 -3.23 11.81
N GLY A 84 -11.50 -4.28 11.12
CA GLY A 84 -11.50 -4.34 9.66
C GLY A 84 -10.26 -3.72 9.00
N VAL A 85 -10.34 -3.56 7.69
CA VAL A 85 -9.27 -3.00 6.87
C VAL A 85 -9.26 -1.47 6.98
N VAL A 86 -8.07 -0.87 6.99
CA VAL A 86 -7.90 0.59 6.95
C VAL A 86 -7.03 0.98 5.75
N CYS A 87 -7.60 1.75 4.82
CA CYS A 87 -6.88 2.31 3.68
C CYS A 87 -6.31 3.69 4.07
N GLY A 88 -5.00 3.77 4.16
CA GLY A 88 -4.27 5.02 4.46
C GLY A 88 -4.01 5.89 3.24
N PHE A 89 -4.29 5.37 2.05
CA PHE A 89 -4.20 6.06 0.77
C PHE A 89 -5.49 5.92 -0.02
N VAL A 90 -5.93 6.99 -0.66
CA VAL A 90 -7.02 7.00 -1.64
C VAL A 90 -6.55 7.83 -2.83
N SER A 91 -6.59 7.23 -4.02
CA SER A 91 -6.19 7.93 -5.24
C SER A 91 -7.22 8.98 -5.65
N GLU A 92 -6.78 10.16 -6.09
CA GLU A 92 -7.65 11.19 -6.67
C GLU A 92 -8.40 10.72 -7.92
N VAL A 93 -7.87 9.71 -8.62
CA VAL A 93 -8.49 9.11 -9.81
C VAL A 93 -9.68 8.22 -9.46
N ALA A 94 -9.77 7.73 -8.23
CA ALA A 94 -10.92 6.94 -7.75
C ALA A 94 -12.23 7.77 -7.65
N GLY A 95 -12.13 9.06 -7.92
CA GLY A 95 -13.23 10.02 -8.08
C GLY A 95 -13.51 10.85 -6.83
N PRO A 96 -13.83 12.13 -7.01
CA PRO A 96 -14.19 13.04 -5.91
C PRO A 96 -15.51 12.67 -5.23
N ASP A 97 -16.31 11.80 -5.84
CA ASP A 97 -17.60 11.35 -5.32
C ASP A 97 -17.51 10.33 -4.19
N ALA A 98 -16.31 9.83 -3.93
CA ALA A 98 -16.08 9.10 -2.71
C ALA A 98 -16.14 10.08 -1.54
N ASN A 99 -17.34 10.34 -1.05
CA ASN A 99 -17.59 10.88 0.30
C ASN A 99 -17.09 9.84 1.34
N LEU A 100 -15.85 9.41 1.15
CA LEU A 100 -15.17 8.31 1.87
C LEU A 100 -14.66 8.79 3.22
N THR A 101 -15.46 9.59 3.91
CA THR A 101 -15.23 9.85 5.33
C THR A 101 -15.97 8.77 6.11
N GLY A 102 -15.25 7.80 6.60
CA GLY A 102 -15.81 6.80 7.48
C GLY A 102 -15.86 5.38 6.90
N ALA A 103 -16.61 4.53 7.56
CA ALA A 103 -16.77 3.14 7.21
C ALA A 103 -17.61 2.94 5.96
N GLN A 104 -17.12 2.17 5.02
CA GLN A 104 -17.89 1.66 3.90
C GLN A 104 -18.09 0.15 4.02
N ARG A 105 -19.22 -0.34 3.53
CA ARG A 105 -19.53 -1.76 3.46
C ARG A 105 -19.89 -2.12 2.02
N GLY A 106 -19.37 -3.25 1.54
CA GLY A 106 -19.84 -3.86 0.30
C GLY A 106 -18.87 -3.84 -0.89
N ALA A 107 -19.35 -4.36 -2.00
CA ALA A 107 -18.60 -4.68 -3.21
C ALA A 107 -17.98 -3.48 -3.95
N ASP A 108 -18.44 -2.27 -3.68
CA ASP A 108 -17.97 -1.04 -4.35
C ASP A 108 -16.72 -0.44 -3.68
N LEU A 109 -16.15 -1.15 -2.71
CA LEU A 109 -15.02 -0.67 -1.94
C LEU A 109 -13.73 -0.73 -2.74
N TRP A 110 -13.05 0.40 -2.82
CA TRP A 110 -11.73 0.47 -3.39
C TRP A 110 -10.68 0.21 -2.30
N TYR A 111 -9.86 -0.81 -2.51
CA TYR A 111 -8.68 -1.06 -1.69
C TYR A 111 -7.46 -0.46 -2.38
N SER A 112 -6.67 0.29 -1.67
CA SER A 112 -5.48 0.91 -2.23
C SER A 112 -4.24 0.45 -1.47
N PHE A 113 -3.41 -0.30 -2.12
CA PHE A 113 -2.23 -0.97 -1.56
C PHE A 113 -1.01 -0.08 -1.30
N PRO A 114 -0.87 1.14 -1.84
CA PRO A 114 0.23 2.01 -1.42
C PRO A 114 0.34 2.17 0.10
N CYS A 115 -0.81 2.18 0.81
CA CYS A 115 -0.83 2.17 2.27
C CYS A 115 -2.12 1.52 2.78
N ILE A 116 -2.00 0.34 3.37
CA ILE A 116 -3.17 -0.39 3.88
C ILE A 116 -2.84 -1.11 5.19
N ARG A 117 -3.73 -1.01 6.19
CA ARG A 117 -3.70 -1.87 7.36
C ARG A 117 -4.54 -3.10 7.10
N ILE A 118 -3.92 -4.26 7.23
CA ILE A 118 -4.57 -5.56 7.05
C ILE A 118 -4.69 -6.22 8.44
N PRO A 119 -5.92 -6.60 8.86
CA PRO A 119 -6.14 -7.27 10.13
C PRO A 119 -5.38 -8.59 10.25
N ASP A 120 -5.13 -9.01 11.50
CA ASP A 120 -4.44 -10.26 11.80
C ASP A 120 -5.06 -11.47 11.07
N GLY A 121 -4.20 -12.31 10.54
CA GLY A 121 -4.57 -13.51 9.78
C GLY A 121 -5.04 -13.22 8.33
N ARG A 122 -5.55 -12.03 8.00
CA ARG A 122 -6.04 -11.71 6.65
C ARG A 122 -4.93 -11.68 5.61
N ALA A 123 -3.77 -11.14 5.95
CA ALA A 123 -2.60 -11.12 5.07
C ALA A 123 -2.18 -12.55 4.68
N ARG A 124 -2.08 -13.46 5.67
CA ARG A 124 -1.74 -14.87 5.42
C ARG A 124 -2.83 -15.60 4.65
N ALA A 125 -4.11 -15.36 4.97
CA ALA A 125 -5.23 -15.97 4.27
C ALA A 125 -5.26 -15.53 2.80
N PHE A 126 -5.06 -14.25 2.51
CA PHE A 126 -4.94 -13.74 1.14
C PHE A 126 -3.74 -14.36 0.40
N ALA A 127 -2.57 -14.39 1.02
CA ALA A 127 -1.39 -15.02 0.42
C ALA A 127 -1.60 -16.51 0.13
N ALA A 128 -2.29 -17.24 1.02
CA ALA A 128 -2.66 -18.63 0.81
C ALA A 128 -3.66 -18.78 -0.34
N TRP A 129 -4.69 -17.93 -0.39
CA TRP A 129 -5.68 -17.94 -1.46
C TRP A 129 -5.04 -17.73 -2.85
N ILE A 130 -4.11 -16.79 -3.01
CA ILE A 130 -3.35 -16.60 -4.27
C ILE A 130 -2.54 -17.85 -4.59
N ARG A 131 -1.80 -18.40 -3.62
CA ARG A 131 -1.02 -19.64 -3.81
C ARG A 131 -1.89 -20.79 -4.30
N ASP A 132 -3.09 -20.92 -3.77
CA ASP A 132 -4.02 -22.03 -4.04
C ASP A 132 -4.84 -21.78 -5.33
N GLY A 133 -4.57 -20.70 -6.07
CA GLY A 133 -5.10 -20.44 -7.39
C GLY A 133 -6.15 -19.34 -7.47
N GLY A 134 -6.24 -18.47 -6.48
CA GLY A 134 -7.12 -17.30 -6.52
C GLY A 134 -6.81 -16.31 -7.64
N ASP A 135 -5.61 -16.39 -8.22
CA ASP A 135 -5.15 -15.62 -9.36
C ASP A 135 -5.36 -16.35 -10.73
N LYS A 136 -6.07 -17.49 -10.71
CA LYS A 136 -6.31 -18.31 -11.91
C LYS A 136 -7.69 -18.06 -12.52
N GLY A 137 -7.79 -18.40 -13.82
CA GLY A 137 -9.01 -18.23 -14.62
C GLY A 137 -8.89 -17.06 -15.59
N ASP A 138 -9.79 -17.05 -16.59
CA ASP A 138 -9.72 -16.10 -17.71
C ASP A 138 -9.84 -14.64 -17.27
N GLU A 139 -10.70 -14.37 -16.29
CA GLU A 139 -10.87 -13.03 -15.73
C GLU A 139 -9.61 -12.55 -15.01
N ALA A 140 -9.02 -13.41 -14.17
CA ALA A 140 -7.78 -13.10 -13.46
C ALA A 140 -6.62 -12.88 -14.45
N ALA A 141 -6.50 -13.73 -15.48
CA ALA A 141 -5.50 -13.58 -16.52
C ALA A 141 -5.66 -12.26 -17.31
N ASP A 142 -6.90 -11.85 -17.60
CA ASP A 142 -7.19 -10.57 -18.25
C ASP A 142 -6.79 -9.37 -17.37
N PHE A 143 -7.07 -9.44 -16.08
CA PHE A 143 -6.69 -8.39 -15.13
C PHE A 143 -5.18 -8.25 -15.00
N ILE A 144 -4.45 -9.36 -14.86
CA ILE A 144 -2.98 -9.38 -14.82
C ILE A 144 -2.41 -8.78 -16.11
N ARG A 145 -2.93 -9.17 -17.26
CA ARG A 145 -2.50 -8.65 -18.57
C ARG A 145 -2.73 -7.15 -18.71
N LYS A 146 -3.75 -6.59 -18.07
CA LYS A 146 -4.05 -5.15 -18.02
C LYS A 146 -3.19 -4.39 -17.00
N GLY A 147 -2.29 -5.06 -16.30
CA GLY A 147 -1.42 -4.47 -15.28
C GLY A 147 -2.12 -4.20 -13.95
N ASN A 148 -3.29 -4.79 -13.72
CA ASN A 148 -3.93 -4.77 -12.41
C ASN A 148 -3.25 -5.79 -11.50
N GLY A 149 -3.10 -5.45 -10.24
CA GLY A 149 -2.28 -6.22 -9.33
C GLY A 149 -2.96 -6.56 -8.01
N ASP A 150 -2.20 -6.36 -6.98
CA ASP A 150 -2.47 -6.73 -5.61
C ASP A 150 -3.79 -6.15 -5.05
N ASP A 151 -4.10 -4.90 -5.36
CA ASP A 151 -5.29 -4.19 -4.92
C ASP A 151 -6.59 -4.85 -5.40
N TRP A 152 -6.66 -5.17 -6.70
CA TRP A 152 -7.84 -5.84 -7.27
C TRP A 152 -8.03 -7.25 -6.71
N PHE A 153 -6.95 -8.03 -6.60
CA PHE A 153 -7.03 -9.38 -6.07
C PHE A 153 -7.38 -9.40 -4.58
N PHE A 154 -6.86 -8.45 -3.81
CA PHE A 154 -7.23 -8.32 -2.42
C PHE A 154 -8.70 -7.93 -2.26
N LYS A 155 -9.20 -6.99 -3.07
CA LYS A 155 -10.62 -6.65 -3.12
C LYS A 155 -11.47 -7.90 -3.37
N ARG A 156 -11.15 -8.68 -4.42
CA ARG A 156 -11.86 -9.91 -4.75
C ARG A 156 -11.84 -10.92 -3.61
N PHE A 157 -10.72 -11.11 -2.96
CA PHE A 157 -10.61 -11.97 -1.78
C PHE A 157 -11.53 -11.50 -0.66
N MET A 158 -11.54 -10.22 -0.36
CA MET A 158 -12.39 -9.64 0.68
C MET A 158 -13.88 -9.78 0.35
N GLU A 159 -14.26 -9.53 -0.89
CA GLU A 159 -15.65 -9.73 -1.37
C GLU A 159 -16.12 -11.19 -1.22
N MET A 160 -15.26 -12.14 -1.50
CA MET A 160 -15.61 -13.57 -1.42
C MET A 160 -15.71 -14.11 0.00
N TYR A 161 -14.87 -13.65 0.91
CA TYR A 161 -14.70 -14.27 2.22
C TYR A 161 -15.00 -13.35 3.40
N HIS A 162 -15.08 -12.05 3.17
CA HIS A 162 -15.18 -11.02 4.20
C HIS A 162 -16.08 -9.85 3.79
N ALA A 163 -17.14 -10.12 3.00
CA ALA A 163 -18.03 -9.10 2.44
C ALA A 163 -18.68 -8.19 3.49
N ASP A 164 -18.85 -8.67 4.71
CA ASP A 164 -19.45 -7.92 5.81
C ASP A 164 -18.44 -7.10 6.62
N GLU A 165 -17.15 -7.23 6.34
CA GLU A 165 -16.13 -6.46 7.05
C GLU A 165 -16.17 -4.98 6.66
N THR A 166 -15.91 -4.13 7.64
CA THR A 166 -15.82 -2.69 7.43
C THR A 166 -14.45 -2.32 6.84
N VAL A 167 -14.46 -1.51 5.80
CA VAL A 167 -13.26 -0.87 5.26
C VAL A 167 -13.30 0.61 5.61
N TRP A 168 -12.23 1.08 6.21
CA TRP A 168 -12.06 2.47 6.63
C TRP A 168 -11.12 3.19 5.68
N HIS A 169 -11.40 4.45 5.41
CA HIS A 169 -10.53 5.30 4.61
C HIS A 169 -10.09 6.50 5.44
N CYS A 170 -8.78 6.75 5.45
CA CYS A 170 -8.23 7.88 6.18
C CYS A 170 -8.40 9.18 5.40
N LYS A 171 -8.89 10.22 6.08
CA LYS A 171 -8.94 11.58 5.57
C LYS A 171 -8.43 12.54 6.65
N PRO A 172 -7.32 13.25 6.41
CA PRO A 172 -6.47 13.20 5.23
C PRO A 172 -5.82 11.83 5.00
N CYS A 173 -5.29 11.60 3.79
CA CYS A 173 -4.51 10.41 3.50
C CYS A 173 -3.24 10.38 4.36
N MET A 174 -2.86 9.18 4.80
CA MET A 174 -1.68 8.98 5.65
C MET A 174 -0.37 8.99 4.86
N VAL A 175 -0.45 8.76 3.54
CA VAL A 175 0.69 8.79 2.63
C VAL A 175 0.34 9.52 1.34
N GLU A 176 1.36 10.13 0.70
CA GLU A 176 1.32 10.55 -0.70
C GLU A 176 2.05 9.51 -1.56
N HIS A 177 1.58 9.28 -2.77
CA HIS A 177 2.21 8.42 -3.74
C HIS A 177 3.26 9.20 -4.55
N VAL A 178 4.51 8.77 -4.53
CA VAL A 178 5.65 9.56 -5.03
C VAL A 178 6.49 8.86 -6.09
N ASP A 179 5.96 7.83 -6.74
CA ASP A 179 6.63 7.05 -7.78
C ASP A 179 7.27 7.92 -8.87
N PHE A 180 6.59 9.00 -9.27
CA PHE A 180 7.06 9.95 -10.26
C PHE A 180 8.44 10.54 -9.91
N PHE A 181 8.69 10.85 -8.64
CA PHE A 181 9.97 11.39 -8.19
C PHE A 181 11.05 10.31 -8.08
N LEU A 182 10.65 9.07 -7.91
CA LEU A 182 11.54 7.93 -7.71
C LEU A 182 11.91 7.21 -9.02
N GLY A 183 11.44 7.70 -10.16
CA GLY A 183 11.76 7.15 -11.48
C GLY A 183 10.57 6.64 -12.28
N GLY A 184 9.37 6.91 -11.81
CA GLY A 184 8.11 6.50 -12.45
C GLY A 184 7.60 5.14 -11.99
N SER A 185 6.40 4.79 -12.41
CA SER A 185 5.80 3.51 -12.09
C SER A 185 6.55 2.36 -12.75
N ILE A 186 6.91 1.34 -11.97
CA ILE A 186 7.55 0.13 -12.47
C ILE A 186 6.53 -0.76 -13.19
N VAL A 187 5.28 -0.74 -12.74
CA VAL A 187 4.21 -1.59 -13.27
C VAL A 187 3.58 -1.01 -14.53
N THR A 188 3.47 0.32 -14.62
CA THR A 188 2.81 1.00 -15.74
C THR A 188 3.63 2.20 -16.25
N PRO A 189 4.86 1.99 -16.78
CA PRO A 189 5.75 3.08 -17.16
C PRO A 189 5.19 3.96 -18.31
N TRP A 190 4.15 3.47 -19.02
CA TRP A 190 3.51 4.14 -20.14
C TRP A 190 2.28 4.99 -19.73
N ARG A 191 1.78 4.88 -18.51
CA ARG A 191 0.61 5.67 -18.11
C ARG A 191 0.89 7.15 -17.90
N GLY A 192 2.13 7.58 -17.80
CA GLY A 192 2.54 8.99 -17.85
C GLY A 192 1.88 9.93 -16.84
N TYR A 193 1.01 9.42 -15.97
CA TYR A 193 0.35 10.17 -14.94
C TYR A 193 0.55 9.51 -13.57
N TRP A 194 0.55 10.32 -12.61
CA TRP A 194 0.78 10.06 -11.22
C TRP A 194 -0.56 10.10 -10.46
N ALA A 195 -0.88 9.02 -9.77
CA ALA A 195 -2.04 8.97 -8.92
C ALA A 195 -1.72 9.60 -7.57
N ARG A 196 -2.03 10.88 -7.40
CA ARG A 196 -1.89 11.57 -6.12
C ARG A 196 -2.89 11.06 -5.09
N ALA A 197 -2.59 11.29 -3.82
CA ALA A 197 -3.54 11.12 -2.74
C ALA A 197 -4.66 12.17 -2.86
N ALA A 198 -5.91 11.71 -2.84
CA ALA A 198 -7.09 12.57 -2.99
C ALA A 198 -7.19 13.67 -1.91
N TRP A 199 -6.65 13.41 -0.73
CA TRP A 199 -6.73 14.29 0.44
C TRP A 199 -5.36 14.43 1.12
N TRP A 200 -4.35 14.77 0.33
CA TRP A 200 -3.03 15.11 0.85
C TRP A 200 -3.00 16.59 1.22
N ASP A 201 -2.54 16.91 2.42
CA ASP A 201 -2.54 18.27 2.97
C ASP A 201 -1.13 18.82 3.29
N ASP A 202 -0.07 18.05 3.02
CA ASP A 202 1.31 18.44 3.33
C ASP A 202 2.21 18.54 2.09
N GLU A 203 1.97 19.55 1.27
CA GLU A 203 2.79 19.82 0.07
C GLU A 203 4.24 20.18 0.42
N ASN A 204 4.51 20.69 1.62
CA ASN A 204 5.89 21.00 2.04
C ASN A 204 6.76 19.75 2.10
N ARG A 205 6.22 18.64 2.61
CA ARG A 205 6.94 17.35 2.65
C ARG A 205 7.28 16.84 1.26
N VAL A 206 6.40 17.04 0.29
CA VAL A 206 6.66 16.68 -1.11
C VAL A 206 7.83 17.50 -1.65
N GLN A 207 7.92 18.80 -1.34
CA GLN A 207 9.03 19.64 -1.77
C GLN A 207 10.35 19.28 -1.06
N GLU A 208 10.29 18.92 0.21
CA GLU A 208 11.45 18.41 0.96
C GLU A 208 11.96 17.10 0.36
N LEU A 209 11.06 16.15 0.07
CA LEU A 209 11.43 14.90 -0.60
C LEU A 209 12.07 15.16 -1.97
N LYS A 210 11.53 16.07 -2.79
CA LYS A 210 12.12 16.42 -4.09
C LYS A 210 13.56 16.92 -3.96
N LYS A 211 13.84 17.72 -2.94
CA LYS A 211 15.22 18.21 -2.67
C LYS A 211 16.12 17.03 -2.26
N TRP A 212 15.63 16.17 -1.38
CA TRP A 212 16.37 15.00 -0.92
C TRP A 212 16.69 14.04 -2.08
N VAL A 213 15.70 13.71 -2.92
CA VAL A 213 15.87 12.84 -4.10
C VAL A 213 16.93 13.37 -5.05
N LYS A 214 16.97 14.69 -5.31
CA LYS A 214 17.98 15.31 -6.19
C LYS A 214 19.43 15.07 -5.73
N THR A 215 19.64 14.87 -4.44
CA THR A 215 20.99 14.72 -3.86
C THR A 215 21.36 13.29 -3.52
N HIS A 216 20.38 12.37 -3.46
CA HIS A 216 20.60 11.00 -2.98
C HIS A 216 20.23 9.91 -4.00
N ARG A 217 19.58 10.27 -5.09
CA ARG A 217 19.29 9.31 -6.16
C ARG A 217 20.59 8.89 -6.84
N PRO A 218 20.85 7.55 -6.95
CA PRO A 218 22.06 7.02 -7.59
C PRO A 218 22.12 7.32 -9.10
#